data_19d71a4dfb86fa5754fba97c4c605808
#
_entry.id   19d71a4dfb86fa5754fba97c4c605808
#
_cell.length_a   1.000
_cell.length_b   1.000
_cell.length_c   1.000
_cell.angle_alpha   90.00
_cell.angle_beta   90.00
_cell.angle_gamma   90.00
#
_symmetry.space_group_name_H-M   'P 1'
#
loop_
_entity.id
_entity.type
_entity.pdbx_description
1 polymer ?
#
loop_
_entity_poly.entity_id
_entity_poly.type
_entity_poly.pdbx_seq_one_letter_code
_entity_poly.pdbx_strand_id
1 'polypeptide(L)'
;MTWHTESSFTPDAIDRQMNASETFSWLTGSEMGGRIRAFDWRRTPLGPIEDWPAALVSILGVCLTAQYPMAIYWGSEGWLLYNDAWRPILGDKHPWALGRAAHEVWPELWDTISPLLHSVQTTGQAVWRGDELLPMQRFGYTEECYFDYSFNPIRGQNGAVEGILNIVQETTYRVLNDRRM
;
A
#
# COMPACT_ATOMS: atom_id res chain seq x y z
N MET A 1 43.47 19.00 -35.24
CA MET A 1 42.19 19.23 -34.53
C MET A 1 41.59 17.88 -34.20
N THR A 2 41.87 17.41 -32.98
CA THR A 2 41.42 16.11 -32.46
C THR A 2 40.32 16.36 -31.46
N TRP A 3 39.12 15.91 -31.78
CA TRP A 3 37.97 15.92 -30.85
C TRP A 3 37.98 14.60 -30.07
N HIS A 4 38.39 14.65 -28.82
CA HIS A 4 38.13 13.58 -27.85
C HIS A 4 36.84 13.94 -27.10
N THR A 5 35.76 13.27 -27.45
CA THR A 5 34.57 13.18 -26.60
C THR A 5 34.76 11.98 -25.66
N GLU A 6 35.27 12.22 -24.49
CA GLU A 6 35.20 11.23 -23.40
C GLU A 6 33.76 11.18 -22.90
N SER A 7 33.06 10.13 -23.27
CA SER A 7 31.81 9.71 -22.59
C SER A 7 32.20 9.16 -21.22
N SER A 8 31.95 9.94 -20.20
CA SER A 8 32.13 9.51 -18.79
C SER A 8 31.03 8.52 -18.40
N PHE A 9 31.12 7.30 -18.91
CA PHE A 9 30.35 6.17 -18.41
C PHE A 9 31.11 5.60 -17.20
N THR A 10 30.65 5.90 -16.00
CA THR A 10 31.24 5.36 -14.79
C THR A 10 30.72 3.94 -14.54
N PRO A 11 31.61 2.96 -14.25
CA PRO A 11 31.21 1.58 -13.93
C PRO A 11 30.21 1.47 -12.78
N ASP A 12 30.26 2.39 -11.82
CA ASP A 12 29.35 2.48 -10.68
C ASP A 12 27.87 2.68 -11.04
N ALA A 13 27.58 3.29 -12.20
CA ALA A 13 26.20 3.50 -12.65
C ALA A 13 25.58 2.22 -13.23
N ILE A 14 26.40 1.38 -13.87
CA ILE A 14 25.96 0.10 -14.43
C ILE A 14 25.74 -0.91 -13.29
N ASP A 15 26.64 -0.96 -12.31
CA ASP A 15 26.51 -1.85 -11.14
C ASP A 15 25.29 -1.49 -10.27
N ARG A 16 24.98 -0.20 -10.11
CA ARG A 16 23.74 0.23 -9.39
C ARG A 16 22.49 -0.15 -10.16
N GLN A 17 22.49 -0.05 -11.46
CA GLN A 17 21.33 -0.36 -12.29
C GLN A 17 21.08 -1.86 -12.43
N MET A 18 22.14 -2.68 -12.48
CA MET A 18 22.05 -4.15 -12.44
C MET A 18 21.58 -4.64 -11.06
N ASN A 19 22.13 -4.10 -9.96
CA ASN A 19 21.71 -4.44 -8.60
C ASN A 19 20.25 -4.03 -8.31
N ALA A 20 19.78 -2.89 -8.80
CA ALA A 20 18.38 -2.46 -8.65
C ALA A 20 17.41 -3.40 -9.40
N SER A 21 17.77 -3.87 -10.60
CA SER A 21 16.95 -4.82 -11.36
C SER A 21 16.82 -6.18 -10.66
N GLU A 22 17.90 -6.67 -10.04
CA GLU A 22 17.90 -7.91 -9.25
C GLU A 22 17.17 -7.74 -7.92
N THR A 23 17.35 -6.61 -7.23
CA THR A 23 16.75 -6.33 -5.93
C THR A 23 15.23 -6.34 -5.98
N PHE A 24 14.62 -5.93 -7.09
CA PHE A 24 13.16 -5.86 -7.25
C PHE A 24 12.58 -6.93 -8.18
N SER A 25 13.35 -7.97 -8.53
CA SER A 25 12.89 -9.07 -9.41
C SER A 25 11.67 -9.81 -8.83
N TRP A 26 11.54 -9.89 -7.50
CA TRP A 26 10.42 -10.50 -6.79
C TRP A 26 9.08 -9.76 -6.98
N LEU A 27 9.08 -8.50 -7.43
CA LEU A 27 7.85 -7.76 -7.74
C LEU A 27 7.06 -8.38 -8.91
N THR A 28 7.65 -9.27 -9.70
CA THR A 28 6.96 -9.90 -10.84
C THR A 28 6.12 -11.12 -10.45
N GLY A 29 6.16 -11.56 -9.19
CA GLY A 29 5.49 -12.77 -8.71
C GLY A 29 3.96 -12.68 -8.54
N SER A 30 3.37 -11.48 -8.67
CA SER A 30 1.94 -11.22 -8.52
C SER A 30 1.47 -10.14 -9.49
N GLU A 31 0.14 -10.01 -9.68
CA GLU A 31 -0.40 -8.92 -10.52
C GLU A 31 -0.06 -7.55 -9.93
N MET A 32 -0.28 -7.38 -8.63
CA MET A 32 0.03 -6.10 -7.97
C MET A 32 1.52 -5.80 -7.94
N GLY A 33 2.36 -6.80 -7.76
CA GLY A 33 3.82 -6.63 -7.90
C GLY A 33 4.21 -6.10 -9.27
N GLY A 34 3.65 -6.66 -10.33
CA GLY A 34 3.86 -6.20 -11.70
C GLY A 34 3.36 -4.75 -11.93
N ARG A 35 2.18 -4.40 -11.38
CA ARG A 35 1.63 -3.05 -11.46
C ARG A 35 2.47 -2.03 -10.68
N ILE A 36 2.93 -2.38 -9.48
CA ILE A 36 3.80 -1.53 -8.65
C ILE A 36 5.12 -1.28 -9.37
N ARG A 37 5.71 -2.30 -9.99
CA ARG A 37 6.94 -2.16 -10.78
C ARG A 37 6.77 -1.25 -11.99
N ALA A 38 5.63 -1.32 -12.68
CA ALA A 38 5.34 -0.54 -13.89
C ALA A 38 4.84 0.88 -13.61
N PHE A 39 4.45 1.18 -12.36
CA PHE A 39 3.89 2.48 -11.99
C PHE A 39 4.97 3.58 -12.00
N ASP A 40 4.61 4.76 -12.48
CA ASP A 40 5.52 5.93 -12.47
C ASP A 40 5.53 6.63 -11.10
N TRP A 41 6.26 6.04 -10.17
CA TRP A 41 6.39 6.54 -8.79
C TRP A 41 7.09 7.89 -8.70
N ARG A 42 7.84 8.30 -9.72
CA ARG A 42 8.52 9.62 -9.76
C ARG A 42 7.52 10.77 -9.75
N ARG A 43 6.27 10.51 -10.15
CA ARG A 43 5.17 11.47 -10.11
C ARG A 43 4.43 11.50 -8.78
N THR A 44 4.87 10.74 -7.82
CA THR A 44 4.31 10.66 -6.45
C THR A 44 5.35 11.11 -5.42
N PRO A 45 4.94 11.49 -4.21
CA PRO A 45 5.88 11.80 -3.13
C PRO A 45 6.75 10.64 -2.66
N LEU A 46 6.42 9.39 -3.05
CA LEU A 46 7.28 8.25 -2.76
C LEU A 46 8.58 8.26 -3.56
N GLY A 47 8.60 8.94 -4.70
CA GLY A 47 9.75 8.93 -5.59
C GLY A 47 10.03 7.56 -6.23
N PRO A 48 11.10 7.44 -7.01
CA PRO A 48 11.43 6.22 -7.71
C PRO A 48 11.66 5.05 -6.73
N ILE A 49 11.29 3.84 -7.16
CA ILE A 49 11.30 2.64 -6.31
C ILE A 49 12.71 2.32 -5.77
N GLU A 50 13.74 2.69 -6.50
CA GLU A 50 15.15 2.49 -6.13
C GLU A 50 15.55 3.28 -4.88
N ASP A 51 14.84 4.37 -4.60
CA ASP A 51 15.09 5.26 -3.45
C ASP A 51 14.18 4.97 -2.26
N TRP A 52 13.32 3.97 -2.34
CA TRP A 52 12.40 3.66 -1.25
C TRP A 52 13.11 3.21 0.01
N PRO A 53 12.65 3.65 1.19
CA PRO A 53 13.23 3.24 2.46
C PRO A 53 13.17 1.72 2.64
N ALA A 54 14.19 1.14 3.29
CA ALA A 54 14.26 -0.30 3.56
C ALA A 54 13.01 -0.82 4.29
N ALA A 55 12.42 -0.03 5.18
CA ALA A 55 11.18 -0.39 5.88
C ALA A 55 10.00 -0.59 4.90
N LEU A 56 9.84 0.31 3.91
CA LEU A 56 8.80 0.17 2.88
C LEU A 56 9.04 -1.06 2.01
N VAL A 57 10.26 -1.26 1.53
CA VAL A 57 10.62 -2.41 0.68
C VAL A 57 10.38 -3.73 1.41
N SER A 58 10.78 -3.83 2.68
CA SER A 58 10.63 -5.04 3.49
C SER A 58 9.15 -5.38 3.73
N ILE A 59 8.35 -4.40 4.14
CA ILE A 59 6.92 -4.64 4.40
C ILE A 59 6.14 -4.90 3.10
N LEU A 60 6.54 -4.28 2.00
CA LEU A 60 5.94 -4.54 0.69
C LEU A 60 6.19 -5.99 0.26
N GLY A 61 7.40 -6.52 0.50
CA GLY A 61 7.71 -7.93 0.25
C GLY A 61 6.78 -8.88 0.99
N VAL A 62 6.53 -8.62 2.28
CA VAL A 62 5.56 -9.39 3.08
C VAL A 62 4.14 -9.23 2.53
N CYS A 63 3.73 -8.00 2.26
CA CYS A 63 2.40 -7.67 1.76
C CYS A 63 2.09 -8.41 0.44
N LEU A 64 2.99 -8.38 -0.54
CA LEU A 64 2.76 -8.97 -1.85
C LEU A 64 2.72 -10.49 -1.86
N THR A 65 3.35 -11.15 -0.89
CA THR A 65 3.34 -12.62 -0.77
C THR A 65 2.22 -13.15 0.14
N ALA A 66 1.62 -12.28 0.96
CA ALA A 66 0.56 -12.67 1.87
C ALA A 66 -0.71 -13.09 1.12
N GLN A 67 -1.37 -14.14 1.63
CA GLN A 67 -2.66 -14.62 1.11
C GLN A 67 -3.85 -13.86 1.70
N TYR A 68 -3.65 -13.13 2.79
CA TYR A 68 -4.65 -12.27 3.39
C TYR A 68 -4.61 -10.87 2.77
N PRO A 69 -5.77 -10.19 2.68
CA PRO A 69 -5.83 -8.81 2.21
C PRO A 69 -4.97 -7.87 3.07
N MET A 70 -3.99 -7.25 2.44
CA MET A 70 -3.08 -6.29 3.06
C MET A 70 -2.89 -5.08 2.17
N ALA A 71 -2.84 -3.90 2.82
CA ALA A 71 -2.49 -2.64 2.17
C ALA A 71 -1.52 -1.84 3.05
N ILE A 72 -0.73 -1.02 2.40
CA ILE A 72 0.21 -0.10 3.02
C ILE A 72 -0.26 1.32 2.74
N TYR A 73 -0.43 2.10 3.79
CA TYR A 73 -0.64 3.55 3.74
C TYR A 73 0.68 4.22 4.14
N TRP A 74 1.43 4.70 3.15
CA TRP A 74 2.77 5.23 3.38
C TRP A 74 2.78 6.76 3.49
N GLY A 75 3.54 7.28 4.47
CA GLY A 75 3.67 8.70 4.72
C GLY A 75 2.43 9.34 5.36
N SER A 76 2.46 10.65 5.55
CA SER A 76 1.40 11.41 6.23
C SER A 76 0.07 11.42 5.48
N GLU A 77 0.11 11.38 4.15
CA GLU A 77 -1.08 11.34 3.29
C GLU A 77 -1.62 9.91 3.06
N GLY A 78 -0.87 8.88 3.49
CA GLY A 78 -1.24 7.48 3.31
C GLY A 78 -1.25 7.06 1.83
N TRP A 79 -0.12 7.21 1.13
CA TRP A 79 0.02 6.75 -0.25
C TRP A 79 -0.15 5.23 -0.32
N LEU A 80 -1.08 4.79 -1.15
CA LEU A 80 -1.62 3.43 -1.09
C LEU A 80 -0.85 2.45 -1.98
N LEU A 81 -0.40 1.35 -1.36
CA LEU A 81 0.04 0.12 -2.02
C LEU A 81 -0.76 -1.05 -1.44
N TYR A 82 -1.02 -2.09 -2.22
CA TYR A 82 -1.81 -3.22 -1.76
C TYR A 82 -1.49 -4.51 -2.52
N ASN A 83 -1.86 -5.65 -1.95
CA ASN A 83 -1.68 -6.97 -2.56
C ASN A 83 -2.91 -7.40 -3.38
N ASP A 84 -2.76 -8.53 -4.09
CA ASP A 84 -3.83 -9.08 -4.93
C ASP A 84 -5.09 -9.41 -4.12
N ALA A 85 -4.93 -9.94 -2.91
CA ALA A 85 -6.03 -10.30 -2.02
C ALA A 85 -6.88 -9.10 -1.56
N TRP A 86 -6.30 -7.89 -1.56
CA TRP A 86 -6.99 -6.65 -1.16
C TRP A 86 -7.82 -6.01 -2.28
N ARG A 87 -7.62 -6.43 -3.54
CA ARG A 87 -8.35 -5.89 -4.71
C ARG A 87 -9.88 -5.94 -4.58
N PRO A 88 -10.51 -7.03 -4.09
CA PRO A 88 -11.95 -7.06 -3.91
C PRO A 88 -12.50 -5.98 -2.99
N ILE A 89 -11.71 -5.51 -2.02
CA ILE A 89 -12.11 -4.42 -1.13
C ILE A 89 -12.24 -3.10 -1.88
N LEU A 90 -11.43 -2.89 -2.90
CA LEU A 90 -11.48 -1.70 -3.77
C LEU A 90 -12.63 -1.76 -4.78
N GLY A 91 -12.97 -2.95 -5.28
CA GLY A 91 -13.89 -3.09 -6.40
C GLY A 91 -13.45 -2.29 -7.62
N ASP A 92 -14.33 -1.43 -8.14
CA ASP A 92 -14.06 -0.59 -9.33
C ASP A 92 -13.00 0.50 -9.12
N LYS A 93 -12.59 0.76 -7.87
CA LYS A 93 -11.47 1.67 -7.57
C LYS A 93 -10.11 1.06 -7.94
N HIS A 94 -10.04 -0.26 -8.13
CA HIS A 94 -8.85 -0.93 -8.67
C HIS A 94 -8.82 -0.80 -10.21
N PRO A 95 -7.71 -0.48 -10.86
CA PRO A 95 -6.37 -0.20 -10.32
C PRO A 95 -6.10 1.29 -10.01
N TRP A 96 -7.08 2.17 -10.20
CA TRP A 96 -6.95 3.62 -10.04
C TRP A 96 -6.40 4.01 -8.66
N ALA A 97 -6.75 3.26 -7.60
CA ALA A 97 -6.37 3.55 -6.22
C ALA A 97 -4.86 3.41 -5.93
N LEU A 98 -4.12 2.65 -6.77
CA LEU A 98 -2.69 2.47 -6.56
C LEU A 98 -1.95 3.81 -6.63
N GLY A 99 -1.15 4.10 -5.60
CA GLY A 99 -0.35 5.33 -5.51
C GLY A 99 -1.17 6.59 -5.23
N ARG A 100 -2.45 6.46 -4.82
CA ARG A 100 -3.30 7.58 -4.40
C ARG A 100 -3.22 7.79 -2.90
N ALA A 101 -3.53 9.02 -2.47
CA ALA A 101 -3.67 9.32 -1.05
C ALA A 101 -4.94 8.68 -0.47
N ALA A 102 -4.88 8.29 0.80
CA ALA A 102 -5.97 7.56 1.47
C ALA A 102 -7.32 8.30 1.40
N HIS A 103 -7.33 9.62 1.57
CA HIS A 103 -8.56 10.43 1.52
C HIS A 103 -9.20 10.47 0.12
N GLU A 104 -8.41 10.32 -0.95
CA GLU A 104 -8.92 10.25 -2.32
C GLU A 104 -9.58 8.90 -2.60
N VAL A 105 -9.02 7.83 -2.02
CA VAL A 105 -9.53 6.45 -2.22
C VAL A 105 -10.81 6.21 -1.44
N TRP A 106 -10.89 6.73 -0.22
CA TRP A 106 -11.95 6.47 0.74
C TRP A 106 -12.73 7.71 1.19
N PRO A 107 -13.24 8.56 0.28
CA PRO A 107 -13.99 9.74 0.70
C PRO A 107 -15.24 9.37 1.52
N GLU A 108 -15.90 8.24 1.21
CA GLU A 108 -17.08 7.75 1.91
C GLU A 108 -16.79 7.20 3.33
N LEU A 109 -15.54 6.81 3.60
CA LEU A 109 -15.10 6.26 4.89
C LEU A 109 -14.20 7.22 5.67
N TRP A 110 -13.88 8.39 5.11
CA TRP A 110 -12.81 9.22 5.64
C TRP A 110 -13.04 9.67 7.08
N ASP A 111 -14.28 10.02 7.43
CA ASP A 111 -14.64 10.41 8.81
C ASP A 111 -14.47 9.25 9.81
N THR A 112 -14.57 8.02 9.35
CA THR A 112 -14.40 6.82 10.18
C THR A 112 -12.94 6.41 10.30
N ILE A 113 -12.20 6.35 9.19
CA ILE A 113 -10.84 5.79 9.19
C ILE A 113 -9.75 6.82 9.48
N SER A 114 -9.95 8.10 9.15
CA SER A 114 -8.91 9.11 9.35
C SER A 114 -8.50 9.30 10.82
N PRO A 115 -9.42 9.28 11.81
CA PRO A 115 -9.03 9.34 13.22
C PRO A 115 -8.19 8.13 13.66
N LEU A 116 -8.47 6.95 13.11
CA LEU A 116 -7.74 5.72 13.42
C LEU A 116 -6.32 5.76 12.83
N LEU A 117 -6.19 6.17 11.58
CA LEU A 117 -4.89 6.36 10.92
C LEU A 117 -4.04 7.39 11.68
N HIS A 118 -4.65 8.53 12.04
CA HIS A 118 -3.97 9.57 12.81
C HIS A 118 -3.52 9.07 14.19
N SER A 119 -4.35 8.31 14.88
CA SER A 119 -4.01 7.71 16.19
C SER A 119 -2.80 6.78 16.08
N VAL A 120 -2.77 5.89 15.09
CA VAL A 120 -1.62 4.99 14.86
C VAL A 120 -0.36 5.79 14.55
N GLN A 121 -0.47 6.81 13.72
CA GLN A 121 0.66 7.65 13.32
C GLN A 121 1.26 8.41 14.52
N THR A 122 0.44 8.95 15.40
CA THR A 122 0.89 9.80 16.52
C THR A 122 1.29 9.00 17.74
N THR A 123 0.59 7.90 18.06
CA THR A 123 0.86 7.09 19.24
C THR A 123 1.79 5.90 18.99
N GLY A 124 1.90 5.45 17.74
CA GLY A 124 2.62 4.22 17.39
C GLY A 124 1.97 2.95 17.95
N GLN A 125 0.70 3.02 18.36
CA GLN A 125 -0.09 1.88 18.84
C GLN A 125 -1.02 1.39 17.74
N ALA A 126 -1.06 0.06 17.54
CA ALA A 126 -1.99 -0.55 16.59
C ALA A 126 -3.44 -0.38 17.04
N VAL A 127 -4.34 -0.28 16.07
CA VAL A 127 -5.80 -0.27 16.27
C VAL A 127 -6.39 -1.51 15.64
N TRP A 128 -7.36 -2.13 16.30
CA TRP A 128 -8.15 -3.24 15.77
C TRP A 128 -9.65 -2.98 15.90
N ARG A 129 -10.41 -3.44 14.91
CA ARG A 129 -11.88 -3.42 14.89
C ARG A 129 -12.39 -4.75 14.39
N GLY A 130 -13.45 -5.26 15.01
CA GLY A 130 -14.12 -6.50 14.63
C GLY A 130 -15.55 -6.26 14.20
N ASP A 131 -15.96 -6.90 13.11
CA ASP A 131 -17.30 -6.81 12.53
C ASP A 131 -17.80 -5.36 12.38
N GLU A 132 -16.91 -4.43 12.08
CA GLU A 132 -17.31 -3.03 11.95
C GLU A 132 -18.02 -2.79 10.63
N LEU A 133 -19.17 -2.12 10.71
CA LEU A 133 -19.91 -1.69 9.54
C LEU A 133 -19.15 -0.53 8.85
N LEU A 134 -18.71 -0.76 7.64
CA LEU A 134 -18.14 0.26 6.76
C LEU A 134 -18.99 0.35 5.50
N PRO A 135 -19.82 1.39 5.34
CA PRO A 135 -20.60 1.60 4.12
C PRO A 135 -19.67 1.91 2.96
N MET A 136 -19.51 0.94 2.05
CA MET A 136 -18.54 1.00 0.96
C MET A 136 -19.19 1.45 -0.35
N GLN A 137 -18.47 2.25 -1.13
CA GLN A 137 -18.84 2.61 -2.50
C GLN A 137 -17.82 2.06 -3.49
N ARG A 138 -17.85 0.77 -3.72
CA ARG A 138 -16.88 0.09 -4.57
C ARG A 138 -17.41 -0.33 -5.95
N PHE A 139 -18.74 -0.28 -6.16
CA PHE A 139 -19.40 -0.64 -7.44
C PHE A 139 -20.44 0.39 -7.86
N GLY A 140 -20.26 1.67 -7.50
CA GLY A 140 -21.16 2.76 -7.88
C GLY A 140 -22.41 2.91 -7.00
N TYR A 141 -22.57 2.12 -5.95
CA TYR A 141 -23.64 2.23 -4.95
C TYR A 141 -23.10 1.93 -3.55
N THR A 142 -23.83 2.34 -2.53
CA THR A 142 -23.42 2.09 -1.13
C THR A 142 -23.82 0.67 -0.72
N GLU A 143 -22.82 -0.13 -0.31
CA GLU A 143 -22.98 -1.48 0.19
C GLU A 143 -22.86 -1.52 1.71
N GLU A 144 -23.68 -2.34 2.36
CA GLU A 144 -23.53 -2.69 3.77
C GLU A 144 -22.45 -3.77 3.90
N CYS A 145 -21.22 -3.36 4.25
CA CYS A 145 -20.09 -4.26 4.38
C CYS A 145 -19.56 -4.26 5.82
N TYR A 146 -19.13 -5.44 6.28
CA TYR A 146 -18.54 -5.64 7.60
C TYR A 146 -17.13 -6.17 7.49
N PHE A 147 -16.24 -5.67 8.35
CA PHE A 147 -14.83 -6.02 8.31
C PHE A 147 -14.23 -6.24 9.69
N ASP A 148 -13.38 -7.26 9.79
CA ASP A 148 -12.34 -7.35 10.81
C ASP A 148 -11.09 -6.70 10.23
N TYR A 149 -10.51 -5.70 10.89
CA TYR A 149 -9.31 -5.05 10.39
C TYR A 149 -8.43 -4.48 11.49
N SER A 150 -7.15 -4.34 11.17
CA SER A 150 -6.19 -3.63 12.00
C SER A 150 -5.40 -2.61 11.18
N PHE A 151 -5.01 -1.53 11.84
CA PHE A 151 -4.01 -0.58 11.39
C PHE A 151 -2.80 -0.69 12.30
N ASN A 152 -1.65 -1.01 11.71
CA ASN A 152 -0.42 -1.34 12.44
C ASN A 152 0.69 -0.38 12.04
N PRO A 153 1.48 0.16 12.98
CA PRO A 153 2.54 1.10 12.64
C PRO A 153 3.71 0.39 11.91
N ILE A 154 4.18 1.01 10.84
CA ILE A 154 5.42 0.65 10.17
C ILE A 154 6.47 1.66 10.59
N ARG A 155 7.53 1.19 11.27
CA ARG A 155 8.58 2.05 11.79
C ARG A 155 9.79 2.09 10.88
N GLY A 156 10.34 3.28 10.70
CA GLY A 156 11.63 3.48 10.06
C GLY A 156 12.81 3.16 10.98
N GLN A 157 14.01 3.34 10.48
CA GLN A 157 15.26 3.03 11.20
C GLN A 157 15.43 3.85 12.49
N ASN A 158 14.88 5.07 12.54
CA ASN A 158 14.90 5.94 13.71
C ASN A 158 13.77 5.65 14.71
N GLY A 159 12.94 4.63 14.46
CA GLY A 159 11.80 4.26 15.30
C GLY A 159 10.53 5.08 15.07
N ALA A 160 10.56 6.12 14.23
CA ALA A 160 9.37 6.90 13.88
C ALA A 160 8.40 6.07 13.03
N VAL A 161 7.10 6.34 13.16
CA VAL A 161 6.08 5.74 12.31
C VAL A 161 6.13 6.42 10.94
N GLU A 162 6.47 5.68 9.90
CA GLU A 162 6.58 6.17 8.53
C GLU A 162 5.42 5.71 7.64
N GLY A 163 4.70 4.69 8.06
CA GLY A 163 3.55 4.17 7.36
C GLY A 163 2.66 3.33 8.25
N ILE A 164 1.56 2.84 7.69
CA ILE A 164 0.58 2.01 8.38
C ILE A 164 0.27 0.80 7.52
N LEU A 165 0.37 -0.41 8.11
CA LEU A 165 -0.06 -1.65 7.50
C LEU A 165 -1.51 -1.94 7.89
N ASN A 166 -2.37 -2.05 6.90
CA ASN A 166 -3.73 -2.55 7.06
C ASN A 166 -3.77 -4.04 6.77
N ILE A 167 -4.30 -4.81 7.72
CA ILE A 167 -4.66 -6.21 7.55
C ILE A 167 -6.17 -6.28 7.73
N VAL A 168 -6.88 -6.84 6.75
CA VAL A 168 -8.34 -6.78 6.74
C VAL A 168 -8.95 -8.08 6.23
N GLN A 169 -10.11 -8.42 6.76
CA GLN A 169 -10.94 -9.52 6.28
C GLN A 169 -12.39 -9.05 6.22
N GLU A 170 -13.04 -9.25 5.08
CA GLU A 170 -14.46 -8.98 4.95
C GLU A 170 -15.28 -10.06 5.66
N THR A 171 -16.17 -9.63 6.57
CA THR A 171 -17.02 -10.51 7.39
C THR A 171 -18.50 -10.36 7.07
N THR A 172 -18.84 -9.64 6.04
CA THR A 172 -20.22 -9.30 5.62
C THR A 172 -21.11 -10.54 5.55
N TYR A 173 -20.64 -11.60 4.86
CA TYR A 173 -21.43 -12.83 4.73
C TYR A 173 -21.75 -13.47 6.09
N ARG A 174 -20.78 -13.56 6.99
CA ARG A 174 -20.97 -14.11 8.35
C ARG A 174 -21.97 -13.28 9.13
N VAL A 175 -21.77 -11.97 9.21
CA VAL A 175 -22.64 -11.06 9.99
C VAL A 175 -24.09 -11.10 9.49
N LEU A 176 -24.30 -11.06 8.17
CA LEU A 176 -25.65 -11.08 7.61
C LEU A 176 -26.35 -12.43 7.78
N ASN A 177 -25.61 -13.54 7.77
CA ASN A 177 -26.21 -14.87 8.04
C ASN A 177 -26.60 -15.02 9.50
N ASP A 178 -25.76 -14.57 10.45
CA ASP A 178 -26.05 -14.65 11.89
C ASP A 178 -27.31 -13.83 12.27
N ARG A 179 -27.59 -12.76 11.55
CA ARG A 179 -28.80 -11.94 11.73
C ARG A 179 -30.10 -12.61 11.23
N ARG A 180 -29.98 -13.61 10.36
CA ARG A 180 -31.15 -14.32 9.79
C ARG A 180 -31.58 -15.54 10.60
N MET A 181 -30.75 -15.99 11.54
CA MET A 181 -31.06 -17.07 12.47
C MET A 181 -31.70 -16.55 13.75
#